data_f593022b5272e2f0abea534a7d960515
#
_entry.id   f593022b5272e2f0abea534a7d960515
#
_cell.length_a   1.000
_cell.length_b   1.000
_cell.length_c   1.000
_cell.angle_alpha   90.00
_cell.angle_beta   90.00
_cell.angle_gamma   90.00
#
_symmetry.space_group_name_H-M   'P 1'
#
loop_
_entity.id
_entity.type
_entity.pdbx_description
1 polymer ?
#
loop_
_entity_poly.entity_id
_entity_poly.type
_entity_poly.pdbx_seq_one_letter_code
_entity_poly.pdbx_strand_id
1 'polypeptide(L)'
;MRRFILSIAFGLAASSVHAADWDRFLQAVFGAAAAKDGSVCYARVYDAGHLAANKAQRIRDVAIKLTLRTENGERRLDHNVVTHLVGSRQKYWSGGQCGDYRGLVARCFVEGDGGAADFTLDSDGKTLTARFDDFHIWRPQDAADETTMTFDKSPADKVAKLTKAPMSACAGVGD
;
A
#
# COMPACT_ATOMS: atom_id res chain seq x y z
N MET A 1 -22.65 45.55 38.75
CA MET A 1 -21.81 44.33 38.68
C MET A 1 -22.01 43.72 37.29
N ARG A 2 -21.03 43.92 36.38
CA ARG A 2 -21.04 43.38 35.02
C ARG A 2 -20.21 42.09 35.06
N ARG A 3 -20.84 40.95 34.80
CA ARG A 3 -20.19 39.63 34.64
C ARG A 3 -19.68 39.52 33.21
N PHE A 4 -18.36 39.48 33.06
CA PHE A 4 -17.71 39.11 31.81
C PHE A 4 -17.74 37.59 31.68
N ILE A 5 -18.41 37.07 30.63
CA ILE A 5 -18.35 35.67 30.22
C ILE A 5 -17.15 35.54 29.26
N LEU A 6 -16.12 34.85 29.74
CA LEU A 6 -14.97 34.50 28.92
C LEU A 6 -15.29 33.21 28.14
N SER A 7 -15.64 33.34 26.87
CA SER A 7 -15.83 32.19 26.00
C SER A 7 -14.49 31.69 25.49
N ILE A 8 -14.03 30.55 25.99
CA ILE A 8 -12.83 29.88 25.50
C ILE A 8 -13.22 29.09 24.26
N ALA A 9 -12.74 29.53 23.08
CA ALA A 9 -12.82 28.79 21.84
C ALA A 9 -11.70 27.72 21.83
N PHE A 10 -12.04 26.50 22.20
CA PHE A 10 -11.22 25.30 21.97
C PHE A 10 -11.80 24.57 20.76
N GLY A 11 -11.10 24.52 19.69
CA GLY A 11 -11.45 23.65 18.55
C GLY A 11 -10.79 24.08 17.25
N LEU A 12 -9.98 23.19 16.68
CA LEU A 12 -9.51 23.13 15.28
C LEU A 12 -7.97 22.98 15.11
N ALA A 13 -7.33 22.12 15.90
CA ALA A 13 -5.93 21.77 15.63
C ALA A 13 -5.75 20.36 15.03
N ALA A 14 -6.75 19.49 15.05
CA ALA A 14 -6.58 18.09 14.63
C ALA A 14 -6.60 17.90 13.11
N SER A 15 -7.31 18.72 12.36
CA SER A 15 -7.46 18.56 10.89
C SER A 15 -6.19 18.90 10.10
N SER A 16 -5.32 19.74 10.64
CA SER A 16 -4.12 20.20 9.92
C SER A 16 -2.99 19.16 9.89
N VAL A 17 -2.88 18.28 10.88
CA VAL A 17 -1.82 17.28 10.97
C VAL A 17 -2.02 16.16 9.93
N HIS A 18 -3.25 15.69 9.76
CA HIS A 18 -3.56 14.64 8.77
C HIS A 18 -3.32 15.10 7.33
N ALA A 19 -3.67 16.34 7.01
CA ALA A 19 -3.41 16.90 5.67
C ALA A 19 -1.91 17.00 5.38
N ALA A 20 -1.10 17.42 6.36
CA ALA A 20 0.34 17.52 6.21
C ALA A 20 1.02 16.15 6.02
N ASP A 21 0.54 15.11 6.71
CA ASP A 21 1.07 13.76 6.56
C ASP A 21 0.67 13.13 5.21
N TRP A 22 -0.54 13.37 4.74
CA TRP A 22 -0.99 13.02 3.40
C TRP A 22 -0.09 13.62 2.32
N ASP A 23 0.11 14.94 2.35
CA ASP A 23 0.94 15.64 1.38
C ASP A 23 2.40 15.18 1.41
N ARG A 24 2.95 14.94 2.61
CA ARG A 24 4.30 14.40 2.79
C ARG A 24 4.44 13.02 2.16
N PHE A 25 3.49 12.14 2.39
CA PHE A 25 3.50 10.80 1.81
C PHE A 25 3.43 10.87 0.29
N LEU A 26 2.49 11.63 -0.27
CA LEU A 26 2.37 11.80 -1.72
C LEU A 26 3.62 12.39 -2.35
N GLN A 27 4.22 13.40 -1.72
CA GLN A 27 5.46 14.01 -2.20
C GLN A 27 6.60 13.00 -2.24
N ALA A 28 6.72 12.11 -1.25
CA ALA A 28 7.73 11.05 -1.24
C ALA A 28 7.47 10.01 -2.33
N VAL A 29 6.20 9.61 -2.57
CA VAL A 29 5.83 8.64 -3.60
C VAL A 29 6.03 9.20 -5.01
N PHE A 30 5.43 10.35 -5.29
CA PHE A 30 5.25 10.89 -6.65
C PHE A 30 6.22 12.03 -6.98
N GLY A 31 6.87 12.65 -5.97
CA GLY A 31 7.72 13.82 -6.16
C GLY A 31 6.94 14.99 -6.79
N ALA A 32 7.52 15.64 -7.81
CA ALA A 32 6.88 16.75 -8.50
C ALA A 32 5.55 16.39 -9.21
N ALA A 33 5.31 15.09 -9.45
CA ALA A 33 4.05 14.60 -10.02
C ALA A 33 2.92 14.45 -8.99
N ALA A 34 3.19 14.69 -7.69
CA ALA A 34 2.19 14.58 -6.61
C ALA A 34 0.96 15.49 -6.78
N ALA A 35 1.03 16.51 -7.65
CA ALA A 35 -0.10 17.39 -7.96
C ALA A 35 -1.07 16.84 -9.02
N LYS A 36 -0.74 15.73 -9.68
CA LYS A 36 -1.48 15.16 -10.81
C LYS A 36 -1.81 13.71 -10.56
N ASP A 37 -2.87 13.25 -11.19
CA ASP A 37 -3.19 11.83 -11.25
C ASP A 37 -2.05 11.05 -11.92
N GLY A 38 -1.77 9.86 -11.40
CA GLY A 38 -0.66 9.05 -11.89
C GLY A 38 -0.41 7.82 -11.03
N SER A 39 0.49 6.98 -11.51
CA SER A 39 0.84 5.75 -10.82
C SER A 39 2.34 5.60 -10.65
N VAL A 40 2.75 4.92 -9.59
CA VAL A 40 4.12 4.46 -9.36
C VAL A 40 4.12 2.99 -9.01
N CYS A 41 5.22 2.33 -9.32
CA CYS A 41 5.41 0.90 -9.07
C CYS A 41 6.58 0.68 -8.11
N TYR A 42 6.38 -0.19 -7.13
CA TYR A 42 7.41 -0.77 -6.28
C TYR A 42 7.39 -2.28 -6.46
N ALA A 43 8.56 -2.89 -6.61
CA ALA A 43 8.63 -4.33 -6.85
C ALA A 43 9.82 -4.98 -6.14
N ARG A 44 9.65 -6.26 -5.86
CA ARG A 44 10.68 -7.16 -5.37
C ARG A 44 10.53 -8.53 -6.00
N VAL A 45 11.64 -9.06 -6.50
CA VAL A 45 11.77 -10.47 -6.88
C VAL A 45 12.80 -11.09 -5.94
N TYR A 46 12.45 -12.21 -5.34
CA TYR A 46 13.34 -12.96 -4.47
C TYR A 46 14.11 -13.98 -5.32
N ASP A 47 15.43 -13.91 -5.28
CA ASP A 47 16.28 -14.85 -6.01
C ASP A 47 16.28 -16.25 -5.39
N ALA A 48 16.79 -17.22 -6.13
CA ALA A 48 16.82 -18.61 -5.71
C ALA A 48 17.63 -18.83 -4.41
N GLY A 49 18.71 -18.05 -4.20
CA GLY A 49 19.52 -18.12 -2.98
C GLY A 49 18.74 -17.65 -1.76
N HIS A 50 18.02 -16.53 -1.89
CA HIS A 50 17.14 -16.02 -0.84
C HIS A 50 16.05 -17.04 -0.50
N LEU A 51 15.35 -17.60 -1.49
CA LEU A 51 14.28 -18.57 -1.28
C LEU A 51 14.79 -19.88 -0.67
N ALA A 52 15.99 -20.32 -1.06
CA ALA A 52 16.62 -21.51 -0.47
C ALA A 52 16.97 -21.31 1.02
N ALA A 53 17.39 -20.09 1.39
CA ALA A 53 17.69 -19.73 2.79
C ALA A 53 16.43 -19.50 3.63
N ASN A 54 15.30 -19.12 3.01
CA ASN A 54 14.05 -18.77 3.68
C ASN A 54 12.91 -19.71 3.28
N LYS A 55 13.04 -21.00 3.59
CA LYS A 55 12.09 -22.06 3.16
C LYS A 55 10.64 -21.84 3.60
N ALA A 56 10.40 -21.04 4.63
CA ALA A 56 9.05 -20.67 5.08
C ALA A 56 8.41 -19.60 4.19
N GLN A 57 9.19 -18.93 3.32
CA GLN A 57 8.68 -17.93 2.40
C GLN A 57 7.92 -18.60 1.26
N ARG A 58 6.67 -18.20 1.08
CA ARG A 58 5.78 -18.70 0.03
C ARG A 58 5.73 -17.78 -1.18
N ILE A 59 6.05 -16.50 -0.97
CA ILE A 59 6.01 -15.46 -1.99
C ILE A 59 7.33 -15.44 -2.76
N ARG A 60 7.25 -15.56 -4.10
CA ARG A 60 8.40 -15.46 -5.00
C ARG A 60 8.70 -14.03 -5.42
N ASP A 61 7.67 -13.26 -5.67
CA ASP A 61 7.77 -11.86 -6.07
C ASP A 61 6.54 -11.09 -5.59
N VAL A 62 6.68 -9.79 -5.46
CA VAL A 62 5.60 -8.89 -5.11
C VAL A 62 5.78 -7.56 -5.85
N ALA A 63 4.71 -7.05 -6.44
CA ALA A 63 4.64 -5.74 -7.04
C ALA A 63 3.46 -4.97 -6.43
N ILE A 64 3.69 -3.70 -6.09
CA ILE A 64 2.70 -2.78 -5.53
C ILE A 64 2.61 -1.58 -6.45
N LYS A 65 1.44 -1.38 -7.05
CA LYS A 65 1.09 -0.18 -7.82
C LYS A 65 0.33 0.76 -6.89
N LEU A 66 0.84 1.96 -6.71
CA LEU A 66 0.14 3.05 -6.02
C LEU A 66 -0.38 4.00 -7.08
N THR A 67 -1.69 4.26 -7.08
CA THR A 67 -2.37 5.11 -8.07
C THR A 67 -3.04 6.26 -7.36
N LEU A 68 -2.58 7.48 -7.66
CA LEU A 68 -3.24 8.70 -7.24
C LEU A 68 -4.25 9.09 -8.31
N ARG A 69 -5.50 9.30 -7.90
CA ARG A 69 -6.58 9.74 -8.78
C ARG A 69 -7.46 10.78 -8.09
N THR A 70 -8.11 11.58 -8.91
CA THR A 70 -9.13 12.54 -8.48
C THR A 70 -10.50 12.02 -8.90
N GLU A 71 -11.38 11.80 -7.95
CA GLU A 71 -12.74 11.34 -8.17
C GLU A 71 -13.71 12.28 -7.45
N ASN A 72 -14.68 12.84 -8.17
CA ASN A 72 -15.65 13.81 -7.63
C ASN A 72 -15.01 15.03 -6.93
N GLY A 73 -13.80 15.44 -7.37
CA GLY A 73 -13.05 16.55 -6.77
C GLY A 73 -12.23 16.15 -5.53
N GLU A 74 -12.34 14.92 -5.06
CA GLU A 74 -11.55 14.38 -3.96
C GLU A 74 -10.37 13.55 -4.48
N ARG A 75 -9.21 13.73 -3.86
CA ARG A 75 -8.01 12.96 -4.21
C ARG A 75 -7.95 11.69 -3.38
N ARG A 76 -7.69 10.57 -4.05
CA ARG A 76 -7.60 9.25 -3.44
C ARG A 76 -6.31 8.56 -3.86
N LEU A 77 -5.74 7.79 -2.95
CA LEU A 77 -4.63 6.91 -3.23
C LEU A 77 -5.11 5.47 -3.14
N ASP A 78 -5.10 4.80 -4.28
CA ASP A 78 -5.40 3.38 -4.35
C ASP A 78 -4.11 2.58 -4.36
N HIS A 79 -4.20 1.35 -3.89
CA HIS A 79 -3.14 0.37 -4.02
C HIS A 79 -3.65 -0.88 -4.73
N ASN A 80 -2.76 -1.49 -5.49
CA ASN A 80 -2.93 -2.84 -6.02
C ASN A 80 -1.66 -3.63 -5.75
N VAL A 81 -1.81 -4.84 -5.24
CA VAL A 81 -0.74 -5.78 -4.96
C VAL A 81 -0.88 -6.97 -5.87
N VAL A 82 0.21 -7.35 -6.55
CA VAL A 82 0.29 -8.59 -7.32
C VAL A 82 1.46 -9.40 -6.83
N THR A 83 1.27 -10.70 -6.77
CA THR A 83 2.29 -11.64 -6.32
C THR A 83 2.19 -12.99 -7.02
N HIS A 84 3.29 -13.72 -7.06
CA HIS A 84 3.35 -15.13 -7.44
C HIS A 84 3.93 -15.95 -6.30
N LEU A 85 3.43 -17.16 -6.14
CA LEU A 85 3.96 -18.10 -5.15
C LEU A 85 5.19 -18.83 -5.68
N VAL A 86 6.02 -19.28 -4.76
CA VAL A 86 7.14 -20.19 -5.07
C VAL A 86 6.59 -21.47 -5.71
N GLY A 87 7.17 -21.87 -6.83
CA GLY A 87 6.76 -23.06 -7.58
C GLY A 87 5.46 -22.91 -8.40
N SER A 88 4.82 -21.74 -8.38
CA SER A 88 3.59 -21.45 -9.13
C SER A 88 3.80 -20.37 -10.19
N ARG A 89 3.08 -20.49 -11.30
CA ARG A 89 2.90 -19.42 -12.30
C ARG A 89 1.63 -18.62 -12.08
N GLN A 90 0.78 -19.09 -11.16
CA GLN A 90 -0.48 -18.44 -10.84
C GLN A 90 -0.23 -17.07 -10.25
N LYS A 91 -0.92 -16.07 -10.79
CA LYS A 91 -0.97 -14.71 -10.28
C LYS A 91 -2.03 -14.61 -9.18
N TYR A 92 -1.69 -13.88 -8.13
CA TYR A 92 -2.63 -13.47 -7.09
C TYR A 92 -2.62 -11.95 -7.02
N TRP A 93 -3.74 -11.36 -6.68
CA TRP A 93 -3.88 -9.92 -6.60
C TRP A 93 -4.74 -9.49 -5.41
N SER A 94 -4.59 -8.24 -5.03
CA SER A 94 -5.43 -7.55 -4.06
C SER A 94 -5.42 -6.06 -4.37
N GLY A 95 -6.43 -5.35 -3.93
CA GLY A 95 -6.51 -3.92 -4.13
C GLY A 95 -7.45 -3.25 -3.15
N GLY A 96 -7.32 -1.93 -3.05
CA GLY A 96 -8.14 -1.11 -2.19
C GLY A 96 -7.59 0.31 -2.05
N GLN A 97 -7.93 0.98 -0.97
CA GLN A 97 -7.59 2.38 -0.74
C GLN A 97 -6.67 2.58 0.46
N CYS A 98 -5.81 3.60 0.39
CA CYS A 98 -5.01 4.06 1.52
C CYS A 98 -5.72 5.21 2.22
N GLY A 99 -5.76 5.18 3.56
CA GLY A 99 -6.48 6.14 4.38
C GLY A 99 -5.62 6.81 5.44
N ASP A 100 -5.22 6.10 6.47
CA ASP A 100 -4.49 6.69 7.60
C ASP A 100 -3.05 7.00 7.24
N TYR A 101 -2.67 8.28 7.33
CA TYR A 101 -1.32 8.75 7.04
C TYR A 101 -0.63 9.23 8.32
N ARG A 102 0.64 8.82 8.50
CA ARG A 102 1.49 9.21 9.64
C ARG A 102 2.91 9.43 9.13
N GLY A 103 3.22 10.65 8.75
CA GLY A 103 4.51 10.98 8.15
C GLY A 103 4.73 10.27 6.82
N LEU A 104 5.62 9.29 6.76
CA LEU A 104 5.91 8.47 5.57
C LEU A 104 5.25 7.08 5.63
N VAL A 105 4.23 6.90 6.44
CA VAL A 105 3.44 5.68 6.53
C VAL A 105 2.03 5.92 6.04
N ALA A 106 1.54 5.06 5.18
CA ALA A 106 0.14 4.98 4.80
C ALA A 106 -0.42 3.61 5.19
N ARG A 107 -1.55 3.58 5.90
CA ARG A 107 -2.31 2.35 6.08
C ARG A 107 -3.30 2.18 4.94
N CYS A 108 -3.21 1.07 4.26
CA CYS A 108 -4.00 0.75 3.09
C CYS A 108 -4.89 -0.45 3.39
N PHE A 109 -6.17 -0.34 3.07
CA PHE A 109 -7.19 -1.33 3.40
C PHE A 109 -7.64 -2.02 2.13
N VAL A 110 -7.82 -3.33 2.20
CA VAL A 110 -8.43 -4.12 1.15
C VAL A 110 -9.95 -4.03 1.30
N GLU A 111 -10.69 -4.02 0.20
CA GLU A 111 -12.15 -3.94 0.24
C GLU A 111 -12.76 -5.13 1.00
N GLY A 112 -13.85 -4.85 1.72
CA GLY A 112 -14.52 -5.83 2.57
C GLY A 112 -13.70 -6.18 3.82
N ASP A 113 -13.54 -7.47 4.08
CA ASP A 113 -12.78 -8.04 5.20
C ASP A 113 -11.37 -8.50 4.79
N GLY A 114 -10.85 -7.95 3.70
CA GLY A 114 -9.57 -8.36 3.11
C GLY A 114 -8.32 -7.91 3.87
N GLY A 115 -8.46 -7.31 5.06
CA GLY A 115 -7.35 -6.89 5.90
C GLY A 115 -6.69 -5.58 5.48
N ALA A 116 -5.44 -5.38 5.90
CA ALA A 116 -4.73 -4.12 5.67
C ALA A 116 -3.22 -4.33 5.46
N ALA A 117 -2.55 -3.29 4.97
CA ALA A 117 -1.11 -3.21 4.96
C ALA A 117 -0.64 -1.79 5.35
N ASP A 118 0.46 -1.71 6.10
CA ASP A 118 1.16 -0.47 6.33
C ASP A 118 2.28 -0.34 5.29
N PHE A 119 2.23 0.70 4.49
CA PHE A 119 3.25 1.05 3.51
C PHE A 119 4.12 2.17 4.07
N THR A 120 5.35 1.85 4.41
CA THR A 120 6.33 2.81 4.92
C THR A 120 7.35 3.14 3.84
N LEU A 121 7.51 4.41 3.53
CA LEU A 121 8.51 4.90 2.60
C LEU A 121 9.79 5.30 3.35
N ASP A 122 10.94 5.12 2.70
CA ASP A 122 12.14 5.83 3.09
C ASP A 122 12.07 7.31 2.69
N SER A 123 13.00 8.12 3.19
CA SER A 123 12.97 9.57 3.02
C SER A 123 13.13 10.04 1.57
N ASP A 124 13.72 9.23 0.70
CA ASP A 124 13.91 9.55 -0.73
C ASP A 124 12.84 8.91 -1.63
N GLY A 125 11.89 8.19 -1.04
CA GLY A 125 10.78 7.54 -1.75
C GLY A 125 11.19 6.40 -2.69
N LYS A 126 12.43 5.90 -2.59
CA LYS A 126 12.92 4.82 -3.45
C LYS A 126 12.62 3.44 -2.93
N THR A 127 12.45 3.32 -1.61
CA THR A 127 12.12 2.06 -0.95
C THR A 127 10.76 2.14 -0.29
N LEU A 128 9.97 1.10 -0.47
CA LEU A 128 8.69 0.90 0.21
C LEU A 128 8.79 -0.38 1.01
N THR A 129 8.57 -0.28 2.32
CA THR A 129 8.41 -1.45 3.20
C THR A 129 6.92 -1.67 3.41
N ALA A 130 6.40 -2.79 2.92
CA ALA A 130 5.04 -3.23 3.13
C ALA A 130 4.99 -4.21 4.31
N ARG A 131 4.15 -3.92 5.31
CA ARG A 131 3.81 -4.84 6.41
C ARG A 131 2.36 -5.23 6.26
N PHE A 132 2.12 -6.50 6.03
CA PHE A 132 0.79 -7.08 5.82
C PHE A 132 0.17 -7.51 7.16
N ASP A 133 -1.15 -7.30 7.29
CA ASP A 133 -1.94 -7.56 8.49
C ASP A 133 -3.28 -8.15 8.08
N ASP A 134 -3.40 -9.48 8.19
CA ASP A 134 -4.50 -10.29 7.69
C ASP A 134 -4.86 -9.99 6.21
N PHE A 135 -3.82 -9.72 5.42
CA PHE A 135 -3.95 -9.21 4.07
C PHE A 135 -4.32 -10.32 3.09
N HIS A 136 -5.53 -10.26 2.55
CA HIS A 136 -6.05 -11.26 1.62
C HIS A 136 -5.65 -10.94 0.17
N ILE A 137 -5.32 -11.99 -0.57
CA ILE A 137 -5.06 -11.97 -1.99
C ILE A 137 -5.89 -13.04 -2.68
N TRP A 138 -6.37 -12.74 -3.87
CA TRP A 138 -7.26 -13.60 -4.65
C TRP A 138 -6.62 -14.01 -5.96
N ARG A 139 -7.08 -15.12 -6.50
CA ARG A 139 -6.85 -15.44 -7.91
C ARG A 139 -7.76 -14.57 -8.80
N PRO A 140 -7.41 -14.37 -10.10
CA PRO A 140 -8.36 -13.83 -11.07
C PRO A 140 -9.66 -14.63 -11.09
N GLN A 141 -10.78 -13.94 -11.36
CA GLN A 141 -12.15 -14.50 -11.30
C GLN A 141 -12.42 -15.67 -12.26
N ASP A 142 -11.58 -15.88 -13.25
CA ASP A 142 -11.62 -17.00 -14.20
C ASP A 142 -11.00 -18.31 -13.67
N ALA A 143 -10.37 -18.26 -12.50
CA ALA A 143 -9.88 -19.46 -11.82
C ALA A 143 -11.06 -20.20 -11.17
N ALA A 144 -11.24 -21.47 -11.50
CA ALA A 144 -12.36 -22.32 -11.06
C ALA A 144 -12.50 -22.50 -9.53
N ASP A 145 -11.52 -22.04 -8.76
CA ASP A 145 -11.51 -22.00 -7.30
C ASP A 145 -11.31 -20.55 -6.81
N GLU A 146 -12.25 -20.01 -6.07
CA GLU A 146 -12.10 -18.75 -5.29
C GLU A 146 -11.13 -18.96 -4.13
N THR A 147 -9.90 -19.31 -4.44
CA THR A 147 -8.91 -19.55 -3.39
C THR A 147 -8.38 -18.22 -2.91
N THR A 148 -8.94 -17.74 -1.82
CA THR A 148 -8.39 -16.64 -1.03
C THR A 148 -7.18 -17.14 -0.26
N MET A 149 -6.10 -16.39 -0.26
CA MET A 149 -4.92 -16.67 0.52
C MET A 149 -4.55 -15.45 1.36
N THR A 150 -4.25 -15.67 2.63
CA THR A 150 -3.74 -14.61 3.50
C THR A 150 -2.22 -14.48 3.31
N PHE A 151 -1.77 -13.29 3.04
CA PHE A 151 -0.38 -12.99 2.71
C PHE A 151 0.55 -13.28 3.89
N ASP A 152 0.16 -12.89 5.09
CA ASP A 152 0.97 -12.94 6.31
C ASP A 152 0.84 -14.25 7.13
N LYS A 153 0.28 -15.33 6.56
CA LYS A 153 0.25 -16.65 7.22
C LYS A 153 1.65 -17.22 7.49
N SER A 154 2.65 -16.83 6.69
CA SER A 154 4.05 -17.11 7.00
C SER A 154 4.71 -15.85 7.57
N PRO A 155 5.43 -15.92 8.69
CA PRO A 155 6.20 -14.80 9.21
C PRO A 155 7.21 -14.24 8.19
N ALA A 156 7.71 -15.08 7.29
CA ALA A 156 8.63 -14.69 6.23
C ALA A 156 7.98 -13.83 5.14
N ASP A 157 6.65 -13.94 4.96
CA ASP A 157 5.89 -13.15 3.99
C ASP A 157 5.26 -11.89 4.59
N LYS A 158 5.29 -11.74 5.92
CA LYS A 158 4.61 -10.64 6.63
C LYS A 158 5.17 -9.27 6.30
N VAL A 159 6.44 -9.18 5.91
CA VAL A 159 7.10 -7.93 5.57
C VAL A 159 7.85 -8.07 4.25
N ALA A 160 7.57 -7.19 3.31
CA ALA A 160 8.29 -7.09 2.05
C ALA A 160 8.94 -5.71 1.93
N LYS A 161 10.23 -5.68 1.58
CA LYS A 161 10.96 -4.47 1.25
C LYS A 161 11.14 -4.40 -0.25
N LEU A 162 10.48 -3.43 -0.89
CA LEU A 162 10.44 -3.25 -2.34
C LEU A 162 11.23 -2.02 -2.75
N THR A 163 11.72 -2.00 -3.98
CA THR A 163 12.34 -0.82 -4.58
C THR A 163 11.43 -0.23 -5.66
N LYS A 164 11.51 1.09 -5.85
CA LYS A 164 10.81 1.77 -6.94
C LYS A 164 11.25 1.18 -8.27
N ALA A 165 10.29 0.83 -9.12
CA ALA A 165 10.51 0.06 -10.35
C ALA A 165 9.81 0.74 -11.55
N PRO A 166 10.21 0.41 -12.78
CA PRO A 166 9.46 0.82 -13.96
C PRO A 166 8.02 0.30 -13.91
N MET A 167 7.07 1.03 -14.49
CA MET A 167 5.65 0.64 -14.52
C MET A 167 5.42 -0.74 -15.16
N SER A 168 6.31 -1.18 -16.05
CA SER A 168 6.27 -2.54 -16.63
C SER A 168 6.38 -3.66 -15.57
N ALA A 169 7.00 -3.40 -14.41
CA ALA A 169 7.04 -4.36 -13.31
C ALA A 169 5.68 -4.52 -12.61
N CYS A 170 4.79 -3.56 -12.78
CA CYS A 170 3.41 -3.59 -12.31
C CYS A 170 2.40 -3.82 -13.44
N ALA A 171 2.82 -4.27 -14.64
CA ALA A 171 1.90 -4.53 -15.75
C ALA A 171 0.88 -5.62 -15.38
N GLY A 172 -0.39 -5.37 -15.69
CA GLY A 172 -1.51 -6.26 -15.32
C GLY A 172 -1.82 -6.27 -13.82
N VAL A 173 -1.44 -5.21 -13.10
CA VAL A 173 -1.79 -4.96 -11.70
C VAL A 173 -2.94 -3.97 -11.67
N GLY A 174 -4.17 -4.46 -11.46
CA GLY A 174 -5.37 -3.61 -11.31
C GLY A 174 -5.68 -2.78 -12.57
N ASP A 175 -5.61 -3.41 -13.75
CA ASP A 175 -6.09 -2.84 -15.02
C ASP A 175 -7.56 -3.22 -15.24
#